data_5f228680e7f9fd9a9ca40b7f5ee04942
#
_entry.id   5f228680e7f9fd9a9ca40b7f5ee04942
#
_cell.length_a   1.000
_cell.length_b   1.000
_cell.length_c   1.000
_cell.angle_alpha   90.00
_cell.angle_beta   90.00
_cell.angle_gamma   90.00
#
_symmetry.space_group_name_H-M   'P 1'
#
loop_
_entity.id
_entity.type
_entity.pdbx_description
1 polymer ?
#
loop_
_entity_poly.entity_id
_entity_poly.type
_entity_poly.pdbx_seq_one_letter_code
_entity_poly.pdbx_strand_id
1 'polypeptide(L)'
;MDMRKPIIDFNEKKGFICDMDGVIYHGNQILPGVPEFIQWLHDEKKEYLFLTNNSGYTPRELNQKLARMGLDVPEEHFYTSALATAAFLKEQAAGCSAFVIGEAGLLNALYDVGITMNLSLIHI
;
A
#
# COMPACT_ATOMS: atom_id res chain seq x y z
N MET A 1 22.63 -1.91 -29.60
CA MET A 1 22.22 -2.21 -28.22
C MET A 1 21.10 -3.24 -28.23
N ASP A 2 21.23 -4.29 -27.46
CA ASP A 2 20.20 -5.31 -27.39
C ASP A 2 19.11 -4.82 -26.43
N MET A 3 17.95 -4.45 -26.98
CA MET A 3 16.82 -3.93 -26.22
C MET A 3 16.15 -4.98 -25.33
N ARG A 4 16.49 -6.27 -25.51
CA ARG A 4 15.91 -7.36 -24.73
C ARG A 4 16.65 -7.62 -23.43
N LYS A 5 17.88 -7.11 -23.30
CA LYS A 5 18.64 -7.27 -22.06
C LYS A 5 18.27 -6.16 -21.09
N PRO A 6 17.90 -6.47 -19.84
CA PRO A 6 17.68 -5.44 -18.85
C PRO A 6 18.99 -4.72 -18.55
N ILE A 7 18.91 -3.40 -18.44
CA ILE A 7 20.03 -2.55 -18.02
C ILE A 7 20.32 -2.77 -16.53
N ILE A 8 19.30 -3.14 -15.77
CA ILE A 8 19.36 -3.31 -14.32
C ILE A 8 19.33 -4.79 -14.00
N ASP A 9 20.28 -5.23 -13.17
CA ASP A 9 20.22 -6.58 -12.60
C ASP A 9 19.36 -6.55 -11.34
N PHE A 10 18.15 -7.07 -11.44
CA PHE A 10 17.22 -7.09 -10.34
C PHE A 10 17.70 -7.94 -9.16
N ASN A 11 18.57 -8.91 -9.39
CA ASN A 11 19.13 -9.72 -8.32
C ASN A 11 20.02 -8.92 -7.37
N GLU A 12 20.60 -7.83 -7.84
CA GLU A 12 21.44 -6.95 -7.02
C GLU A 12 20.62 -5.99 -6.16
N LYS A 13 19.36 -5.79 -6.48
CA LYS A 13 18.50 -4.86 -5.73
C LYS A 13 17.99 -5.52 -4.48
N LYS A 14 17.96 -4.78 -3.38
CA LYS A 14 17.52 -5.29 -2.08
C LYS A 14 16.08 -4.93 -1.75
N GLY A 15 15.59 -3.85 -2.34
CA GLY A 15 14.24 -3.37 -2.06
C GLY A 15 13.51 -2.95 -3.31
N PHE A 16 12.20 -3.12 -3.29
CA PHE A 16 11.31 -2.82 -4.40
C PHE A 16 10.11 -2.03 -3.92
N ILE A 17 9.73 -1.03 -4.68
CA ILE A 17 8.51 -0.27 -4.46
C ILE A 17 7.67 -0.43 -5.70
N CYS A 18 6.44 -0.93 -5.53
CA CYS A 18 5.54 -1.24 -6.62
C CYS A 18 4.21 -0.51 -6.45
N ASP A 19 3.71 0.07 -7.52
CA ASP A 19 2.34 0.53 -7.59
C ASP A 19 1.40 -0.68 -7.63
N MET A 20 0.13 -0.51 -7.29
CA MET A 20 -0.81 -1.62 -7.22
C MET A 20 -1.77 -1.67 -8.40
N ASP A 21 -2.57 -0.61 -8.63
CA ASP A 21 -3.56 -0.62 -9.69
C ASP A 21 -2.90 -0.68 -11.06
N GLY A 22 -3.27 -1.69 -11.85
CA GLY A 22 -2.70 -1.91 -13.18
C GLY A 22 -1.31 -2.51 -13.19
N VAL A 23 -0.71 -2.77 -12.02
CA VAL A 23 0.62 -3.37 -11.89
C VAL A 23 0.53 -4.74 -11.21
N ILE A 24 -0.18 -4.81 -10.10
CA ILE A 24 -0.38 -6.06 -9.34
C ILE A 24 -1.68 -6.73 -9.77
N TYR A 25 -2.73 -5.95 -9.94
CA TYR A 25 -4.03 -6.46 -10.36
C TYR A 25 -4.74 -5.44 -11.24
N HIS A 26 -5.74 -5.93 -11.97
CA HIS A 26 -6.68 -5.10 -12.72
C HIS A 26 -8.08 -5.60 -12.39
N GLY A 27 -8.91 -4.73 -11.83
CA GLY A 27 -10.22 -5.13 -11.30
C GLY A 27 -10.04 -6.16 -10.19
N ASN A 28 -10.58 -7.36 -10.38
CA ASN A 28 -10.49 -8.46 -9.41
C ASN A 28 -9.53 -9.57 -9.87
N GLN A 29 -8.68 -9.28 -10.84
CA GLN A 29 -7.77 -10.28 -11.42
C GLN A 29 -6.33 -9.88 -11.18
N ILE A 30 -5.54 -10.82 -10.65
CA ILE A 30 -4.11 -10.67 -10.52
C ILE A 30 -3.48 -10.71 -11.92
N LEU A 31 -2.56 -9.80 -12.19
CA LEU A 31 -1.88 -9.75 -13.48
C LEU A 31 -0.91 -10.93 -13.63
N PRO A 32 -0.71 -11.41 -14.89
CA PRO A 32 0.24 -12.49 -15.13
C PRO A 32 1.65 -12.15 -14.64
N GLY A 33 2.31 -13.13 -14.03
CA GLY A 33 3.66 -12.97 -13.51
C GLY A 33 3.76 -12.41 -12.11
N VAL A 34 2.67 -11.85 -11.57
CA VAL A 34 2.70 -11.26 -10.22
C VAL A 34 2.89 -12.31 -9.13
N PRO A 35 2.19 -13.46 -9.13
CA PRO A 35 2.44 -14.47 -8.12
C PRO A 35 3.90 -14.95 -8.10
N GLU A 36 4.48 -15.14 -9.26
CA GLU A 36 5.87 -15.56 -9.40
C GLU A 36 6.84 -14.49 -8.90
N PHE A 37 6.54 -13.22 -9.19
CA PHE A 37 7.36 -12.11 -8.72
C PHE A 37 7.36 -12.02 -7.19
N ILE A 38 6.18 -12.14 -6.58
CA ILE A 38 6.08 -12.09 -5.12
C ILE A 38 6.77 -13.29 -4.48
N GLN A 39 6.65 -14.47 -5.07
CA GLN A 39 7.36 -15.64 -4.58
C GLN A 39 8.87 -15.44 -4.65
N TRP A 40 9.35 -14.84 -5.74
CA TRP A 40 10.76 -14.51 -5.89
C TRP A 40 11.22 -13.52 -4.81
N LEU A 41 10.41 -12.49 -4.52
CA LEU A 41 10.73 -11.53 -3.45
C LEU A 41 10.88 -12.23 -2.11
N HIS A 42 10.00 -13.18 -1.80
CA HIS A 42 10.06 -13.94 -0.55
C HIS A 42 11.26 -14.88 -0.53
N ASP A 43 11.51 -15.61 -1.61
CA ASP A 43 12.60 -16.58 -1.68
C ASP A 43 13.97 -15.92 -1.58
N GLU A 44 14.13 -14.75 -2.20
CA GLU A 44 15.37 -13.99 -2.18
C GLU A 44 15.46 -13.04 -0.98
N LYS A 45 14.47 -13.05 -0.11
CA LYS A 45 14.40 -12.18 1.09
C LYS A 45 14.56 -10.71 0.75
N LYS A 46 13.93 -10.28 -0.33
CA LYS A 46 13.91 -8.88 -0.73
C LYS A 46 12.91 -8.12 0.12
N GLU A 47 13.22 -6.86 0.40
CA GLU A 47 12.27 -5.95 0.99
C GLU A 47 11.38 -5.36 -0.09
N TYR A 48 10.11 -5.16 0.21
CA TYR A 48 9.20 -4.57 -0.76
C TYR A 48 8.04 -3.85 -0.10
N LEU A 49 7.54 -2.83 -0.80
CA LEU A 49 6.33 -2.12 -0.43
C LEU A 49 5.43 -2.00 -1.66
N PHE A 50 4.15 -2.21 -1.45
CA PHE A 50 3.13 -1.91 -2.44
C PHE A 50 2.48 -0.59 -2.08
N LEU A 51 2.54 0.37 -3.01
CA LEU A 51 1.97 1.69 -2.83
C LEU A 51 0.61 1.78 -3.51
N THR A 52 -0.33 2.43 -2.85
CA THR A 52 -1.62 2.74 -3.46
C THR A 52 -2.08 4.13 -3.07
N ASN A 53 -2.68 4.83 -4.02
CA ASN A 53 -3.34 6.10 -3.78
C ASN A 53 -4.71 5.94 -3.13
N ASN A 54 -5.21 4.70 -3.05
CA ASN A 54 -6.51 4.44 -2.44
C ASN A 54 -6.40 4.55 -0.93
N SER A 55 -7.01 5.58 -0.35
CA SER A 55 -7.05 5.80 1.10
C SER A 55 -8.25 5.12 1.76
N GLY A 56 -9.09 4.44 0.98
CA GLY A 56 -10.29 3.79 1.49
C GLY A 56 -10.04 2.52 2.26
N TYR A 57 -8.95 1.82 1.95
CA TYR A 57 -8.63 0.53 2.56
C TYR A 57 -7.49 0.65 3.55
N THR A 58 -7.60 -0.11 4.64
CA THR A 58 -6.47 -0.34 5.56
C THR A 58 -5.53 -1.39 4.96
N PRO A 59 -4.27 -1.48 5.45
CA PRO A 59 -3.38 -2.56 5.03
C PRO A 59 -3.97 -3.95 5.26
N ARG A 60 -4.71 -4.14 6.35
CA ARG A 60 -5.39 -5.41 6.62
C ARG A 60 -6.43 -5.74 5.56
N GLU A 61 -7.22 -4.74 5.17
CA GLU A 61 -8.23 -4.92 4.13
C GLU A 61 -7.60 -5.22 2.77
N LEU A 62 -6.45 -4.61 2.47
CA LEU A 62 -5.69 -4.91 1.26
C LEU A 62 -5.14 -6.33 1.28
N ASN A 63 -4.62 -6.78 2.41
CA ASN A 63 -4.20 -8.16 2.58
C ASN A 63 -5.36 -9.11 2.29
N GLN A 64 -6.53 -8.84 2.84
CA GLN A 64 -7.72 -9.66 2.63
C GLN A 64 -8.18 -9.63 1.17
N LYS A 65 -8.13 -8.46 0.54
CA LYS A 65 -8.51 -8.34 -0.87
C LYS A 65 -7.62 -9.18 -1.78
N LEU A 66 -6.31 -9.10 -1.58
CA LEU A 66 -5.38 -9.91 -2.36
C LEU A 66 -5.50 -11.40 -2.05
N ALA A 67 -5.75 -11.76 -0.80
CA ALA A 67 -5.97 -13.15 -0.43
C ALA A 67 -7.17 -13.76 -1.16
N ARG A 68 -8.24 -12.99 -1.33
CA ARG A 68 -9.40 -13.45 -2.11
C ARG A 68 -9.07 -13.66 -3.58
N MET A 69 -8.04 -13.00 -4.08
CA MET A 69 -7.55 -13.20 -5.45
C MET A 69 -6.46 -14.26 -5.55
N GLY A 70 -6.13 -14.91 -4.43
CA GLY A 70 -5.14 -15.99 -4.40
C GLY A 70 -3.71 -15.55 -4.13
N LEU A 71 -3.52 -14.34 -3.59
CA LEU A 71 -2.20 -13.79 -3.37
C LEU A 71 -2.00 -13.46 -1.89
N ASP A 72 -0.98 -14.07 -1.27
CA ASP A 72 -0.68 -13.83 0.14
C ASP A 72 0.42 -12.78 0.27
N VAL A 73 0.03 -11.59 0.73
CA VAL A 73 0.96 -10.49 1.00
C VAL A 73 0.70 -9.98 2.41
N PRO A 74 1.66 -10.10 3.32
CA PRO A 74 1.51 -9.58 4.68
C PRO A 74 1.21 -8.09 4.70
N GLU A 75 0.42 -7.67 5.69
CA GLU A 75 -0.10 -6.30 5.72
C GLU A 75 0.98 -5.22 5.89
N GLU A 76 2.14 -5.57 6.45
CA GLU A 76 3.25 -4.62 6.58
C GLU A 76 3.88 -4.21 5.25
N HIS A 77 3.54 -4.89 4.17
CA HIS A 77 4.05 -4.56 2.83
C HIS A 77 3.19 -3.57 2.06
N PHE A 78 2.10 -3.09 2.67
CA PHE A 78 1.24 -2.08 2.05
C PHE A 78 1.49 -0.71 2.63
N TYR A 79 1.59 0.28 1.76
CA TYR A 79 1.69 1.67 2.16
C TYR A 79 0.68 2.48 1.36
N THR A 80 -0.26 3.09 2.06
CA THR A 80 -1.38 3.82 1.43
C THR A 80 -1.19 5.33 1.55
N SER A 81 -1.92 6.08 0.74
CA SER A 81 -1.94 7.53 0.89
C SER A 81 -2.46 7.96 2.27
N ALA A 82 -3.32 7.14 2.88
CA ALA A 82 -3.81 7.40 4.24
C ALA A 82 -2.68 7.32 5.26
N LEU A 83 -1.84 6.29 5.17
CA LEU A 83 -0.69 6.14 6.06
C LEU A 83 0.31 7.28 5.86
N ALA A 84 0.54 7.68 4.62
CA ALA A 84 1.43 8.80 4.30
C ALA A 84 0.89 10.11 4.88
N THR A 85 -0.41 10.35 4.77
CA THR A 85 -1.07 11.53 5.32
C THR A 85 -0.94 11.55 6.84
N ALA A 86 -1.20 10.43 7.51
CA ALA A 86 -1.09 10.32 8.96
C ALA A 86 0.35 10.58 9.43
N ALA A 87 1.33 9.99 8.76
CA ALA A 87 2.74 10.20 9.09
C ALA A 87 3.16 11.67 8.93
N PHE A 88 2.71 12.30 7.85
CA PHE A 88 2.98 13.71 7.60
C PHE A 88 2.40 14.60 8.72
N LEU A 89 1.13 14.40 9.08
CA LEU A 89 0.49 15.19 10.12
C LEU A 89 1.15 14.97 11.48
N LYS A 90 1.49 13.74 11.80
CA LYS A 90 2.17 13.43 13.06
C LYS A 90 3.49 14.19 13.18
N GLU A 91 4.24 14.26 12.09
CA GLU A 91 5.54 14.91 12.06
C GLU A 91 5.42 16.44 12.06
N GLN A 92 4.48 16.99 11.24
CA GLN A 92 4.37 18.43 11.03
C GLN A 92 3.51 19.14 12.06
N ALA A 93 2.53 18.45 12.64
CA ALA A 93 1.53 19.06 13.51
C ALA A 93 1.07 18.09 14.60
N ALA A 94 2.03 17.53 15.34
CA ALA A 94 1.74 16.59 16.44
C ALA A 94 0.74 17.22 17.42
N GLY A 95 -0.27 16.44 17.82
CA GLY A 95 -1.30 16.91 18.72
C GLY A 95 -2.39 17.77 18.08
N CYS A 96 -2.37 17.96 16.78
CA CYS A 96 -3.42 18.70 16.09
C CYS A 96 -4.74 17.92 16.07
N SER A 97 -5.83 18.62 15.78
CA SER A 97 -7.09 18.00 15.41
C SER A 97 -7.36 18.21 13.94
N ALA A 98 -8.11 17.31 13.34
CA ALA A 98 -8.42 17.37 11.93
C ALA A 98 -9.90 17.16 11.70
N PHE A 99 -10.48 17.93 10.79
CA PHE A 99 -11.82 17.67 10.28
C PHE A 99 -11.67 16.75 9.08
N VAL A 100 -12.26 15.55 9.16
CA VAL A 100 -11.98 14.49 8.22
C VAL A 100 -13.19 14.15 7.36
N ILE A 101 -13.00 14.17 6.07
CA ILE A 101 -13.94 13.64 5.08
C ILE A 101 -13.23 12.51 4.37
N GLY A 102 -13.64 11.27 4.64
CA GLY A 102 -12.95 10.11 4.07
C GLY A 102 -13.54 8.80 4.55
N GLU A 103 -12.88 7.73 4.17
CA GLU A 103 -13.30 6.36 4.49
C GLU A 103 -12.45 5.77 5.61
N ALA A 104 -12.74 4.52 5.95
CA ALA A 104 -12.14 3.83 7.09
C ALA A 104 -10.62 3.81 7.07
N GLY A 105 -10.01 3.67 5.90
CA GLY A 105 -8.54 3.63 5.79
C GLY A 105 -7.88 4.90 6.33
N LEU A 106 -8.44 6.07 5.96
CA LEU A 106 -7.93 7.34 6.43
C LEU A 106 -8.21 7.54 7.92
N LEU A 107 -9.43 7.21 8.35
CA LEU A 107 -9.81 7.36 9.76
C LEU A 107 -8.92 6.52 10.68
N ASN A 108 -8.69 5.26 10.31
CA ASN A 108 -7.83 4.38 11.10
C ASN A 108 -6.38 4.86 11.14
N ALA A 109 -5.85 5.32 10.01
CA ALA A 109 -4.47 5.79 9.96
C ALA A 109 -4.26 7.02 10.87
N LEU A 110 -5.20 7.95 10.86
CA LEU A 110 -5.13 9.14 11.71
C LEU A 110 -5.30 8.80 13.18
N TYR A 111 -6.23 7.90 13.50
CA TYR A 111 -6.44 7.44 14.86
C TYR A 111 -5.16 6.80 15.42
N ASP A 112 -4.51 5.94 14.64
CA ASP A 112 -3.33 5.20 15.09
C ASP A 112 -2.14 6.11 15.43
N VAL A 113 -2.06 7.30 14.81
CA VAL A 113 -1.01 8.27 15.13
C VAL A 113 -1.44 9.32 16.16
N GLY A 114 -2.64 9.18 16.73
CA GLY A 114 -3.10 10.04 17.81
C GLY A 114 -3.68 11.39 17.39
N ILE A 115 -4.13 11.50 16.15
CA ILE A 115 -4.81 12.73 15.68
C ILE A 115 -6.25 12.71 16.15
N THR A 116 -6.67 13.79 16.82
CA THR A 116 -8.07 13.97 17.21
C THR A 116 -8.88 14.34 15.97
N MET A 117 -9.93 13.56 15.71
CA MET A 117 -10.71 13.73 14.49
C MET A 117 -12.09 14.30 14.79
N ASN A 118 -12.46 15.30 13.99
CA ASN A 118 -13.84 15.78 13.89
C ASN A 118 -14.36 15.26 12.55
N LEU A 119 -15.40 14.43 12.60
CA LEU A 119 -15.89 13.74 11.43
C LEU A 119 -16.98 14.53 10.74
N SER A 120 -17.04 14.38 9.41
CA SER A 120 -18.14 14.92 8.63
C SER A 120 -19.46 14.26 9.04
N LEU A 121 -20.50 15.04 9.15
CA LEU A 121 -21.86 14.52 9.37
C LEU A 121 -22.50 14.05 8.07
N ILE A 122 -21.87 14.30 6.95
CA ILE A 122 -22.35 13.87 5.65
C ILE A 122 -21.79 12.48 5.39
N HIS A 123 -22.67 11.50 5.34
CA HIS A 123 -22.32 10.14 4.97
C HIS A 123 -22.57 9.96 3.49
N ILE A 124 -21.52 9.73 2.77
CA ILE A 124 -21.61 9.54 1.33
C ILE A 124 -21.44 8.06 1.01
#